data_196dbc90cc3686d163e780cb180b3e3e
#
_entry.id   196dbc90cc3686d163e780cb180b3e3e
#
_cell.length_a   1.000
_cell.length_b   1.000
_cell.length_c   1.000
_cell.angle_alpha   90.00
_cell.angle_beta   90.00
_cell.angle_gamma   90.00
#
_symmetry.space_group_name_H-M   'P 1'
#
loop_
_entity.id
_entity.type
_entity.pdbx_description
1 polymer ?
#
loop_
_entity_poly.entity_id
_entity_poly.type
_entity_poly.pdbx_seq_one_letter_code
_entity_poly.pdbx_strand_id
1 'polypeptide(L)'
;SPFEIEAGTVLMLEPEWARAGELRAQLLDESYPKPFVIDDGESRYLYFNVRLMQSQMSLKAPHDLALRYTQKMMGFLLFHPRPRRIVQIGLGGGSLVKFCYRRLPGVHITAVELDPDVIALREAFSVPPDDERLNILCADGAEFISTTEKGIDAVLLDAFDRNGYAPALASRDFFAQIYAKLSGSGVLVVNLAGDKETYAGVIGRIMEVFDDQVIVISVPDDGNHILYAFKERHFEPRWRWLNNHAKELRARLGLDFPAFVHKMERASKLNYAQREALRGR
;
A
#
# COMPACT_ATOMS: atom_id res chain seq x y z
N SER A 1 15.43 -5.96 -23.25
CA SER A 1 15.14 -5.04 -22.16
C SER A 1 16.46 -4.65 -21.50
N PRO A 2 16.75 -3.39 -21.21
CA PRO A 2 17.98 -3.00 -20.49
C PRO A 2 18.02 -3.56 -19.06
N PHE A 3 16.99 -4.28 -18.65
CA PHE A 3 16.82 -4.87 -17.32
C PHE A 3 16.69 -6.40 -17.36
N GLU A 4 17.26 -7.06 -18.37
CA GLU A 4 17.51 -8.50 -18.29
C GLU A 4 18.63 -8.71 -17.28
N ILE A 5 18.23 -9.11 -16.07
CA ILE A 5 19.13 -9.41 -14.96
C ILE A 5 19.22 -10.94 -14.89
N GLU A 6 20.45 -11.46 -14.91
CA GLU A 6 20.67 -12.90 -14.71
C GLU A 6 20.20 -13.32 -13.30
N ALA A 7 19.66 -14.53 -13.19
CA ALA A 7 19.22 -15.08 -11.89
C ALA A 7 20.37 -15.04 -10.86
N GLY A 8 20.07 -14.55 -9.68
CA GLY A 8 21.05 -14.34 -8.61
C GLY A 8 21.84 -13.04 -8.70
N THR A 9 21.48 -12.15 -9.60
CA THR A 9 22.12 -10.85 -9.79
C THR A 9 21.53 -9.80 -8.85
N VAL A 10 22.36 -8.84 -8.45
CA VAL A 10 21.96 -7.67 -7.69
C VAL A 10 22.10 -6.44 -8.59
N LEU A 11 20.99 -5.75 -8.84
CA LEU A 11 21.00 -4.46 -9.52
C LEU A 11 21.11 -3.34 -8.50
N MET A 12 22.13 -2.51 -8.67
CA MET A 12 22.42 -1.35 -7.82
C MET A 12 22.44 -0.08 -8.67
N LEU A 13 22.00 1.04 -8.08
CA LEU A 13 21.99 2.36 -8.75
C LEU A 13 23.37 3.02 -8.66
N GLU A 14 24.40 2.32 -9.18
CA GLU A 14 25.78 2.78 -9.18
C GLU A 14 26.33 2.84 -10.60
N PRO A 15 27.30 3.73 -10.87
CA PRO A 15 27.91 3.81 -12.17
C PRO A 15 28.76 2.57 -12.48
N GLU A 16 28.95 2.25 -13.77
CA GLU A 16 29.67 1.06 -14.26
C GLU A 16 31.12 0.92 -13.72
N TRP A 17 31.76 2.02 -13.36
CA TRP A 17 33.10 2.03 -12.80
C TRP A 17 33.15 1.76 -11.28
N ALA A 18 32.00 1.63 -10.61
CA ALA A 18 31.95 1.33 -9.19
C ALA A 18 32.53 -0.06 -8.91
N ARG A 19 33.26 -0.19 -7.80
CA ARG A 19 33.97 -1.42 -7.46
C ARG A 19 33.05 -2.45 -6.82
N ALA A 20 32.76 -3.53 -7.51
CA ALA A 20 31.86 -4.57 -7.05
C ALA A 20 32.22 -5.14 -5.66
N GLY A 21 33.53 -5.23 -5.31
CA GLY A 21 33.97 -5.70 -4.00
C GLY A 21 33.60 -4.75 -2.86
N GLU A 22 33.69 -3.44 -3.08
CA GLU A 22 33.32 -2.42 -2.10
C GLU A 22 31.81 -2.40 -1.91
N LEU A 23 31.02 -2.45 -3.01
CA LEU A 23 29.57 -2.52 -2.96
C LEU A 23 29.07 -3.76 -2.24
N ARG A 24 29.71 -4.92 -2.49
CA ARG A 24 29.39 -6.16 -1.77
C ARG A 24 29.66 -6.02 -0.27
N ALA A 25 30.77 -5.41 0.13
CA ALA A 25 31.05 -5.16 1.55
C ALA A 25 29.98 -4.26 2.18
N GLN A 26 29.59 -3.17 1.51
CA GLN A 26 28.53 -2.25 1.98
C GLN A 26 27.16 -2.92 2.07
N LEU A 27 26.82 -3.87 1.21
CA LEU A 27 25.58 -4.63 1.32
C LEU A 27 25.61 -5.55 2.55
N LEU A 28 26.76 -6.21 2.80
CA LEU A 28 26.90 -7.16 3.90
C LEU A 28 26.95 -6.48 5.28
N ASP A 29 27.53 -5.30 5.39
CA ASP A 29 27.58 -4.51 6.63
C ASP A 29 26.40 -3.52 6.77
N GLU A 30 25.44 -3.56 5.84
CA GLU A 30 24.23 -2.74 5.81
C GLU A 30 24.49 -1.22 5.66
N SER A 31 25.69 -0.82 5.22
CA SER A 31 26.05 0.59 5.02
C SER A 31 25.68 1.14 3.64
N TYR A 32 25.25 0.28 2.70
CA TYR A 32 24.81 0.75 1.38
C TYR A 32 23.57 1.65 1.49
N PRO A 33 23.63 2.91 1.00
CA PRO A 33 22.62 3.90 1.32
C PRO A 33 21.38 3.89 0.42
N LYS A 34 21.45 3.27 -0.78
CA LYS A 34 20.35 3.30 -1.76
C LYS A 34 19.54 2.01 -1.75
N PRO A 35 18.32 2.02 -2.30
CA PRO A 35 17.61 0.78 -2.59
C PRO A 35 18.35 -0.04 -3.65
N PHE A 36 18.17 -1.35 -3.60
CA PHE A 36 18.72 -2.28 -4.58
C PHE A 36 17.74 -3.39 -4.91
N VAL A 37 17.98 -4.06 -6.03
CA VAL A 37 17.11 -5.10 -6.54
C VAL A 37 17.82 -6.43 -6.57
N ILE A 38 17.17 -7.48 -6.09
CA ILE A 38 17.62 -8.87 -6.27
C ILE A 38 16.63 -9.56 -7.21
N ASP A 39 17.19 -10.29 -8.18
CA ASP A 39 16.43 -11.12 -9.13
C ASP A 39 16.87 -12.58 -8.96
N ASP A 40 15.92 -13.48 -8.66
CA ASP A 40 16.19 -14.91 -8.49
C ASP A 40 15.81 -15.75 -9.73
N GLY A 41 15.40 -15.09 -10.84
CA GLY A 41 14.95 -15.72 -12.07
C GLY A 41 13.46 -16.08 -12.08
N GLU A 42 12.76 -15.99 -10.97
CA GLU A 42 11.31 -16.17 -10.86
C GLU A 42 10.61 -14.92 -10.35
N SER A 43 11.26 -14.22 -9.44
CA SER A 43 10.78 -13.00 -8.79
C SER A 43 11.88 -11.95 -8.72
N ARG A 44 11.44 -10.70 -8.71
CA ARG A 44 12.28 -9.53 -8.48
C ARG A 44 11.86 -8.84 -7.20
N TYR A 45 12.85 -8.52 -6.36
CA TYR A 45 12.65 -8.00 -5.02
C TYR A 45 13.32 -6.63 -4.88
N LEU A 46 12.64 -5.70 -4.24
CA LEU A 46 13.19 -4.42 -3.81
C LEU A 46 13.61 -4.51 -2.34
N TYR A 47 14.81 -4.06 -2.03
CA TYR A 47 15.36 -4.01 -0.68
C TYR A 47 15.87 -2.60 -0.34
N PHE A 48 15.70 -2.21 0.92
CA PHE A 48 16.39 -1.05 1.49
C PHE A 48 17.67 -1.46 2.22
N ASN A 49 17.69 -2.65 2.78
CA ASN A 49 18.86 -3.36 3.28
C ASN A 49 18.60 -4.87 3.16
N VAL A 50 19.61 -5.69 3.40
CA VAL A 50 19.50 -7.16 3.20
C VAL A 50 18.45 -7.87 4.06
N ARG A 51 17.90 -7.19 5.08
CA ARG A 51 16.88 -7.76 6.00
C ARG A 51 15.48 -7.26 5.68
N LEU A 52 15.34 -6.13 4.98
CA LEU A 52 14.07 -5.45 4.78
C LEU A 52 13.65 -5.48 3.31
N MET A 53 12.97 -6.54 2.91
CA MET A 53 12.30 -6.62 1.61
C MET A 53 11.09 -5.68 1.61
N GLN A 54 11.09 -4.74 0.67
CA GLN A 54 10.04 -3.74 0.51
C GLN A 54 8.99 -4.15 -0.52
N SER A 55 9.38 -4.91 -1.54
CA SER A 55 8.45 -5.30 -2.60
C SER A 55 8.90 -6.56 -3.30
N GLN A 56 7.94 -7.30 -3.84
CA GLN A 56 8.16 -8.49 -4.67
C GLN A 56 7.31 -8.39 -5.93
N MET A 57 7.89 -8.77 -7.07
CA MET A 57 7.23 -8.89 -8.37
C MET A 57 7.53 -10.25 -8.97
N SER A 58 6.51 -10.99 -9.37
CA SER A 58 6.71 -12.20 -10.19
C SER A 58 7.09 -11.81 -11.61
N LEU A 59 8.16 -12.39 -12.14
CA LEU A 59 8.59 -12.15 -13.53
C LEU A 59 7.62 -12.71 -14.55
N LYS A 60 6.91 -13.82 -14.20
CA LYS A 60 5.88 -14.44 -15.04
C LYS A 60 4.57 -13.66 -15.06
N ALA A 61 4.27 -12.92 -13.98
CA ALA A 61 3.04 -12.17 -13.82
C ALA A 61 3.32 -10.77 -13.16
N PRO A 62 4.03 -9.87 -13.86
CA PRO A 62 4.59 -8.63 -13.27
C PRO A 62 3.52 -7.64 -12.82
N HIS A 63 2.27 -7.81 -13.23
CA HIS A 63 1.16 -6.94 -12.86
C HIS A 63 0.27 -7.52 -11.75
N ASP A 64 0.53 -8.76 -11.32
CA ASP A 64 -0.23 -9.39 -10.26
C ASP A 64 0.37 -9.04 -8.89
N LEU A 65 -0.47 -9.08 -7.86
CA LEU A 65 -0.07 -8.77 -6.49
C LEU A 65 0.56 -10.01 -5.85
N ALA A 66 1.89 -10.05 -5.75
CA ALA A 66 2.64 -11.18 -5.20
C ALA A 66 2.45 -11.30 -3.68
N LEU A 67 2.56 -10.19 -2.94
CA LEU A 67 2.46 -10.15 -1.49
C LEU A 67 0.99 -10.13 -1.04
N ARG A 68 0.67 -10.86 0.01
CA ARG A 68 -0.71 -11.01 0.48
C ARG A 68 -1.29 -9.72 1.05
N TYR A 69 -0.47 -8.89 1.69
CA TYR A 69 -0.95 -7.62 2.21
C TYR A 69 -1.42 -6.68 1.08
N THR A 70 -0.71 -6.64 -0.05
CA THR A 70 -1.12 -5.83 -1.21
C THR A 70 -2.45 -6.28 -1.79
N GLN A 71 -2.70 -7.60 -1.82
CA GLN A 71 -4.00 -8.15 -2.22
C GLN A 71 -5.11 -7.70 -1.25
N LYS A 72 -4.84 -7.70 0.08
CA LYS A 72 -5.80 -7.22 1.08
C LYS A 72 -6.05 -5.72 0.93
N MET A 73 -5.04 -4.92 0.65
CA MET A 73 -5.24 -3.48 0.43
C MET A 73 -6.28 -3.19 -0.66
N MET A 74 -6.46 -4.08 -1.65
CA MET A 74 -7.52 -3.95 -2.65
C MET A 74 -8.94 -4.19 -2.10
N GLY A 75 -9.07 -4.59 -0.84
CA GLY A 75 -10.37 -4.80 -0.18
C GLY A 75 -11.29 -3.58 -0.18
N PHE A 76 -10.75 -2.36 -0.35
CA PHE A 76 -11.57 -1.14 -0.48
C PHE A 76 -12.53 -1.20 -1.68
N LEU A 77 -12.23 -1.98 -2.71
CA LEU A 77 -13.08 -2.16 -3.88
C LEU A 77 -14.42 -2.84 -3.56
N LEU A 78 -14.54 -3.48 -2.41
CA LEU A 78 -15.82 -3.98 -1.91
C LEU A 78 -16.79 -2.83 -1.60
N PHE A 79 -16.26 -1.71 -1.14
CA PHE A 79 -17.02 -0.54 -0.70
C PHE A 79 -17.06 0.56 -1.77
N HIS A 80 -16.00 0.64 -2.58
CA HIS A 80 -15.86 1.59 -3.68
C HIS A 80 -15.46 0.87 -4.99
N PRO A 81 -16.39 0.17 -5.65
CA PRO A 81 -16.08 -0.76 -6.75
C PRO A 81 -15.64 -0.09 -8.06
N ARG A 82 -15.84 1.21 -8.18
CA ARG A 82 -15.50 2.01 -9.37
C ARG A 82 -14.87 3.35 -8.96
N PRO A 83 -13.68 3.32 -8.33
CA PRO A 83 -12.98 4.55 -7.98
C PRO A 83 -12.60 5.29 -9.26
N ARG A 84 -12.65 6.61 -9.23
CA ARG A 84 -12.18 7.49 -10.30
C ARG A 84 -10.81 8.06 -10.00
N ARG A 85 -10.52 8.31 -8.73
CA ARG A 85 -9.27 8.92 -8.28
C ARG A 85 -8.68 8.17 -7.10
N ILE A 86 -7.49 7.60 -7.31
CA ILE A 86 -6.70 6.92 -6.28
C ILE A 86 -5.43 7.72 -6.05
N VAL A 87 -5.09 7.96 -4.78
CA VAL A 87 -3.78 8.46 -4.37
C VAL A 87 -3.08 7.34 -3.61
N GLN A 88 -1.86 7.01 -4.03
CA GLN A 88 -0.98 6.09 -3.31
C GLN A 88 0.18 6.87 -2.72
N ILE A 89 0.48 6.66 -1.44
CA ILE A 89 1.64 7.21 -0.74
C ILE A 89 2.59 6.07 -0.42
N GLY A 90 3.81 6.17 -0.95
CA GLY A 90 4.78 5.08 -1.08
C GLY A 90 4.59 4.29 -2.37
N LEU A 91 5.64 4.20 -3.19
CA LEU A 91 5.64 3.48 -4.48
C LEU A 91 6.14 2.04 -4.32
N GLY A 92 7.29 1.88 -3.68
CA GLY A 92 8.01 0.61 -3.64
C GLY A 92 8.25 0.05 -5.05
N GLY A 93 8.02 -1.23 -5.27
CA GLY A 93 8.05 -1.86 -6.62
C GLY A 93 6.79 -1.61 -7.45
N GLY A 94 5.93 -0.66 -7.08
CA GLY A 94 4.76 -0.25 -7.84
C GLY A 94 3.66 -1.30 -7.97
N SER A 95 3.62 -2.31 -7.11
CA SER A 95 2.66 -3.42 -7.21
C SER A 95 1.21 -2.95 -7.22
N LEU A 96 0.83 -2.07 -6.29
CA LEU A 96 -0.54 -1.53 -6.21
C LEU A 96 -0.86 -0.64 -7.41
N VAL A 97 0.09 0.23 -7.82
CA VAL A 97 -0.04 1.10 -9.00
C VAL A 97 -0.32 0.26 -10.25
N LYS A 98 0.53 -0.73 -10.53
CA LYS A 98 0.42 -1.61 -11.72
C LYS A 98 -0.91 -2.35 -11.75
N PHE A 99 -1.31 -2.91 -10.61
CA PHE A 99 -2.58 -3.62 -10.49
C PHE A 99 -3.76 -2.69 -10.75
N CYS A 100 -3.82 -1.54 -10.09
CA CYS A 100 -4.89 -0.56 -10.28
C CYS A 100 -4.94 -0.04 -11.71
N TYR A 101 -3.78 0.34 -12.27
CA TYR A 101 -3.68 0.85 -13.64
C TYR A 101 -4.22 -0.14 -14.67
N ARG A 102 -3.89 -1.43 -14.53
CA ARG A 102 -4.28 -2.49 -15.47
C ARG A 102 -5.70 -2.99 -15.25
N ARG A 103 -6.14 -3.13 -13.98
CA ARG A 103 -7.39 -3.79 -13.63
C ARG A 103 -8.57 -2.84 -13.41
N LEU A 104 -8.31 -1.55 -13.27
CA LEU A 104 -9.34 -0.52 -13.05
C LEU A 104 -9.31 0.51 -14.19
N PRO A 105 -9.91 0.18 -15.35
CA PRO A 105 -9.96 1.12 -16.48
C PRO A 105 -10.75 2.37 -16.07
N GLY A 106 -10.25 3.55 -16.45
CA GLY A 106 -10.87 4.84 -16.14
C GLY A 106 -10.50 5.41 -14.75
N VAL A 107 -9.65 4.75 -13.98
CA VAL A 107 -9.11 5.33 -12.74
C VAL A 107 -7.92 6.25 -13.06
N HIS A 108 -7.86 7.39 -12.38
CA HIS A 108 -6.69 8.26 -12.33
C HIS A 108 -5.90 7.95 -11.06
N ILE A 109 -4.63 7.66 -11.20
CA ILE A 109 -3.74 7.25 -10.12
C ILE A 109 -2.63 8.28 -9.97
N THR A 110 -2.48 8.83 -8.78
CA THR A 110 -1.30 9.60 -8.39
C THR A 110 -0.54 8.80 -7.35
N ALA A 111 0.69 8.42 -7.65
CA ALA A 111 1.59 7.81 -6.67
C ALA A 111 2.63 8.85 -6.23
N VAL A 112 2.81 8.96 -4.91
CA VAL A 112 3.75 9.90 -4.29
C VAL A 112 4.82 9.10 -3.59
N GLU A 113 6.07 9.30 -4.00
CA GLU A 113 7.25 8.62 -3.45
C GLU A 113 8.28 9.67 -3.05
N LEU A 114 8.83 9.54 -1.86
CA LEU A 114 9.82 10.48 -1.35
C LEU A 114 11.22 10.21 -1.91
N ASP A 115 11.56 8.94 -2.12
CA ASP A 115 12.89 8.50 -2.53
C ASP A 115 13.01 8.47 -4.07
N PRO A 116 13.81 9.37 -4.68
CA PRO A 116 14.04 9.38 -6.13
C PRO A 116 14.71 8.09 -6.63
N ASP A 117 15.48 7.41 -5.80
CA ASP A 117 16.15 6.16 -6.16
C ASP A 117 15.13 5.00 -6.30
N VAL A 118 14.06 5.01 -5.49
CA VAL A 118 12.93 4.08 -5.67
C VAL A 118 12.23 4.35 -7.01
N ILE A 119 12.00 5.62 -7.34
CA ILE A 119 11.38 6.00 -8.63
C ILE A 119 12.27 5.60 -9.81
N ALA A 120 13.59 5.75 -9.69
CA ALA A 120 14.53 5.34 -10.72
C ALA A 120 14.48 3.84 -11.05
N LEU A 121 14.07 3.01 -10.10
CA LEU A 121 13.88 1.55 -10.27
C LEU A 121 12.54 1.17 -10.90
N ARG A 122 11.64 2.12 -11.20
CA ARG A 122 10.27 1.84 -11.69
C ARG A 122 10.22 0.94 -12.92
N GLU A 123 11.13 1.12 -13.87
CA GLU A 123 11.18 0.31 -15.09
C GLU A 123 11.59 -1.14 -14.78
N ALA A 124 12.54 -1.33 -13.85
CA ALA A 124 12.95 -2.67 -13.41
C ALA A 124 11.76 -3.46 -12.83
N PHE A 125 10.78 -2.78 -12.27
CA PHE A 125 9.54 -3.37 -11.75
C PHE A 125 8.36 -3.30 -12.73
N SER A 126 8.57 -3.00 -14.00
CA SER A 126 7.51 -2.92 -15.02
C SER A 126 6.38 -1.95 -14.67
N VAL A 127 6.70 -0.88 -13.93
CA VAL A 127 5.76 0.22 -13.66
C VAL A 127 5.58 1.01 -14.96
N PRO A 128 4.34 1.27 -15.42
CA PRO A 128 4.12 2.02 -16.65
C PRO A 128 4.72 3.42 -16.61
N PRO A 129 5.05 4.01 -17.77
CA PRO A 129 5.36 5.43 -17.83
C PRO A 129 4.14 6.27 -17.42
N ASP A 130 4.39 7.53 -17.06
CA ASP A 130 3.33 8.48 -16.78
C ASP A 130 2.50 8.75 -18.04
N ASP A 131 1.20 8.87 -17.85
CA ASP A 131 0.23 9.18 -18.90
C ASP A 131 -0.95 9.98 -18.32
N GLU A 132 -2.06 10.08 -19.06
CA GLU A 132 -3.27 10.78 -18.62
C GLU A 132 -3.90 10.18 -17.35
N ARG A 133 -3.64 8.90 -17.06
CA ARG A 133 -4.22 8.16 -15.93
C ARG A 133 -3.24 7.86 -14.81
N LEU A 134 -1.95 7.93 -15.06
CA LEU A 134 -0.90 7.63 -14.08
C LEU A 134 0.09 8.78 -13.97
N ASN A 135 0.28 9.28 -12.78
CA ASN A 135 1.29 10.27 -12.45
C ASN A 135 2.09 9.82 -11.22
N ILE A 136 3.43 9.74 -11.35
CA ILE A 136 4.33 9.40 -10.26
C ILE A 136 5.13 10.64 -9.88
N LEU A 137 4.95 11.10 -8.64
CA LEU A 137 5.55 12.32 -8.12
C LEU A 137 6.66 11.99 -7.11
N CYS A 138 7.82 12.61 -7.29
CA CYS A 138 8.85 12.66 -6.26
C CYS A 138 8.51 13.80 -5.30
N ALA A 139 7.88 13.49 -4.16
CA ALA A 139 7.42 14.47 -3.20
C ALA A 139 7.20 13.88 -1.80
N ASP A 140 7.15 14.74 -0.78
CA ASP A 140 6.67 14.37 0.55
C ASP A 140 5.17 14.11 0.54
N GLY A 141 4.75 12.93 1.05
CA GLY A 141 3.36 12.51 1.05
C GLY A 141 2.44 13.39 1.91
N ALA A 142 2.95 13.94 3.02
CA ALA A 142 2.18 14.83 3.89
C ALA A 142 1.99 16.20 3.23
N GLU A 143 3.03 16.74 2.60
CA GLU A 143 2.95 17.97 1.84
C GLU A 143 1.99 17.84 0.66
N PHE A 144 2.07 16.73 -0.11
CA PHE A 144 1.16 16.46 -1.20
C PHE A 144 -0.29 16.43 -0.74
N ILE A 145 -0.62 15.71 0.34
CA ILE A 145 -1.98 15.64 0.87
C ILE A 145 -2.48 17.01 1.32
N SER A 146 -1.61 17.86 1.87
CA SER A 146 -2.01 19.21 2.29
C SER A 146 -2.49 20.09 1.13
N THR A 147 -1.87 19.97 -0.04
CA THR A 147 -2.05 20.83 -1.20
C THR A 147 -2.98 20.25 -2.27
N THR A 148 -3.12 18.91 -2.34
CA THR A 148 -3.93 18.25 -3.38
C THR A 148 -5.42 18.63 -3.29
N GLU A 149 -6.14 18.47 -4.40
CA GLU A 149 -7.57 18.72 -4.48
C GLU A 149 -8.39 17.66 -3.73
N LYS A 150 -9.62 18.02 -3.35
CA LYS A 150 -10.62 17.13 -2.77
C LYS A 150 -11.20 16.15 -3.80
N GLY A 151 -11.93 15.16 -3.34
CA GLY A 151 -12.62 14.18 -4.19
C GLY A 151 -11.81 12.92 -4.47
N ILE A 152 -10.91 12.55 -3.55
CA ILE A 152 -10.15 11.30 -3.64
C ILE A 152 -11.05 10.13 -3.19
N ASP A 153 -11.17 9.11 -4.02
CA ASP A 153 -12.02 7.95 -3.71
C ASP A 153 -11.30 6.92 -2.85
N ALA A 154 -9.99 6.77 -3.02
CA ALA A 154 -9.18 5.95 -2.15
C ALA A 154 -7.79 6.55 -1.95
N VAL A 155 -7.32 6.59 -0.70
CA VAL A 155 -5.93 6.82 -0.35
C VAL A 155 -5.34 5.49 0.10
N LEU A 156 -4.28 5.02 -0.58
CA LEU A 156 -3.53 3.82 -0.23
C LEU A 156 -2.22 4.26 0.42
N LEU A 157 -2.10 4.07 1.72
CA LEU A 157 -0.90 4.42 2.48
C LEU A 157 -0.06 3.16 2.72
N ASP A 158 1.03 3.06 1.99
CA ASP A 158 2.00 1.95 2.04
C ASP A 158 3.43 2.52 1.98
N ALA A 159 3.76 3.36 2.97
CA ALA A 159 5.00 4.12 3.02
C ALA A 159 5.81 3.73 4.25
N PHE A 160 6.89 3.01 4.01
CA PHE A 160 7.87 2.63 5.01
C PHE A 160 9.25 3.08 4.54
N ASP A 161 10.04 3.60 5.47
CA ASP A 161 11.46 3.82 5.30
C ASP A 161 12.28 2.74 6.01
N ARG A 162 13.60 2.91 6.08
CA ARG A 162 14.51 1.99 6.78
C ARG A 162 14.25 1.88 8.28
N ASN A 163 13.55 2.86 8.86
CA ASN A 163 13.27 2.97 10.29
C ASN A 163 11.80 2.66 10.63
N GLY A 164 10.97 2.34 9.62
CA GLY A 164 9.55 2.07 9.77
C GLY A 164 8.66 3.18 9.24
N TYR A 165 7.61 3.54 9.96
CA TYR A 165 6.68 4.62 9.58
C TYR A 165 7.32 5.99 9.78
N ALA A 166 7.34 6.83 8.75
CA ALA A 166 7.74 8.23 8.88
C ALA A 166 6.78 8.95 9.84
N PRO A 167 7.29 9.64 10.91
CA PRO A 167 6.44 10.27 11.92
C PRO A 167 5.40 11.24 11.36
N ALA A 168 5.73 11.95 10.27
CA ALA A 168 4.81 12.87 9.59
C ALA A 168 3.57 12.15 9.06
N LEU A 169 3.74 10.96 8.46
CA LEU A 169 2.67 10.13 7.89
C LEU A 169 1.88 9.33 8.95
N ALA A 170 2.31 9.39 10.21
CA ALA A 170 1.62 8.78 11.33
C ALA A 170 0.89 9.80 12.22
N SER A 171 0.93 11.08 11.89
CA SER A 171 0.36 12.15 12.71
C SER A 171 -1.18 12.22 12.58
N ARG A 172 -1.85 12.68 13.66
CA ARG A 172 -3.29 12.96 13.65
C ARG A 172 -3.66 13.98 12.57
N ASP A 173 -2.84 15.02 12.42
CA ASP A 173 -3.09 16.09 11.46
C ASP A 173 -3.02 15.59 9.99
N PHE A 174 -2.09 14.69 9.71
CA PHE A 174 -2.02 14.03 8.40
C PHE A 174 -3.30 13.25 8.10
N PHE A 175 -3.80 12.46 9.03
CA PHE A 175 -5.07 11.74 8.84
C PHE A 175 -6.27 12.68 8.72
N ALA A 176 -6.30 13.79 9.47
CA ALA A 176 -7.34 14.81 9.33
C ALA A 176 -7.33 15.47 7.94
N GLN A 177 -6.15 15.73 7.38
CA GLN A 177 -6.01 16.22 6.02
C GLN A 177 -6.49 15.19 5.00
N ILE A 178 -6.12 13.92 5.13
CA ILE A 178 -6.66 12.84 4.27
C ILE A 178 -8.18 12.81 4.35
N TYR A 179 -8.76 12.82 5.56
CA TYR A 179 -10.21 12.85 5.75
C TYR A 179 -10.86 14.02 5.00
N ALA A 180 -10.27 15.21 5.07
CA ALA A 180 -10.77 16.40 4.39
C ALA A 180 -10.72 16.27 2.85
N LYS A 181 -9.73 15.55 2.31
CA LYS A 181 -9.51 15.37 0.84
C LYS A 181 -10.31 14.22 0.25
N LEU A 182 -10.69 13.22 1.02
CA LEU A 182 -11.51 12.11 0.54
C LEU A 182 -12.86 12.60 0.01
N SER A 183 -13.43 11.89 -0.97
CA SER A 183 -14.82 12.03 -1.43
C SER A 183 -15.79 11.58 -0.33
N GLY A 184 -17.08 11.85 -0.46
CA GLY A 184 -18.09 11.52 0.58
C GLY A 184 -18.12 10.03 0.96
N SER A 185 -17.86 9.13 0.02
CA SER A 185 -17.73 7.67 0.23
C SER A 185 -16.27 7.20 0.16
N GLY A 186 -15.32 8.10 0.31
CA GLY A 186 -13.90 7.80 0.18
C GLY A 186 -13.37 6.92 1.32
N VAL A 187 -12.31 6.17 1.02
CA VAL A 187 -11.70 5.20 1.93
C VAL A 187 -10.21 5.46 2.06
N LEU A 188 -9.70 5.51 3.29
CA LEU A 188 -8.28 5.40 3.57
C LEU A 188 -7.94 3.93 3.83
N VAL A 189 -6.94 3.40 3.14
CA VAL A 189 -6.38 2.06 3.36
C VAL A 189 -4.95 2.20 3.83
N VAL A 190 -4.63 1.59 4.95
CA VAL A 190 -3.29 1.70 5.56
C VAL A 190 -2.70 0.31 5.73
N ASN A 191 -1.50 0.12 5.19
CA ASN A 191 -0.67 -1.02 5.56
C ASN A 191 0.02 -0.70 6.90
N LEU A 192 -0.21 -1.51 7.92
CA LEU A 192 0.38 -1.40 9.24
C LEU A 192 1.37 -2.56 9.42
N ALA A 193 2.65 -2.26 9.42
CA ALA A 193 3.73 -3.19 9.69
C ALA A 193 4.53 -2.74 10.91
N GLY A 194 5.34 -3.63 11.48
CA GLY A 194 6.15 -3.34 12.66
C GLY A 194 5.57 -3.93 13.95
N ASP A 195 6.00 -3.39 15.08
CA ASP A 195 5.57 -3.87 16.39
C ASP A 195 4.16 -3.39 16.76
N LYS A 196 3.55 -4.11 17.69
CA LYS A 196 2.16 -3.87 18.13
C LYS A 196 1.96 -2.49 18.75
N GLU A 197 2.95 -1.95 19.43
CA GLU A 197 2.84 -0.66 20.12
C GLU A 197 2.82 0.48 19.10
N THR A 198 3.68 0.40 18.09
CA THR A 198 3.76 1.38 16.99
C THR A 198 2.44 1.46 16.23
N TYR A 199 1.91 0.33 15.74
CA TYR A 199 0.68 0.39 14.94
C TYR A 199 -0.58 0.67 15.78
N ALA A 200 -0.61 0.32 17.08
CA ALA A 200 -1.75 0.66 17.94
C ALA A 200 -1.93 2.17 18.08
N GLY A 201 -0.83 2.91 18.23
CA GLY A 201 -0.86 4.37 18.24
C GLY A 201 -1.36 4.99 16.94
N VAL A 202 -0.98 4.43 15.79
CA VAL A 202 -1.48 4.86 14.47
C VAL A 202 -2.99 4.59 14.35
N ILE A 203 -3.43 3.38 14.71
CA ILE A 203 -4.86 3.02 14.70
C ILE A 203 -5.67 4.00 15.56
N GLY A 204 -5.22 4.31 16.77
CA GLY A 204 -5.92 5.23 17.68
C GLY A 204 -6.15 6.61 17.06
N ARG A 205 -5.11 7.18 16.43
CA ARG A 205 -5.21 8.48 15.74
C ARG A 205 -6.17 8.46 14.55
N ILE A 206 -6.17 7.36 13.77
CA ILE A 206 -7.11 7.19 12.66
C ILE A 206 -8.55 7.06 13.18
N MET A 207 -8.78 6.25 14.23
CA MET A 207 -10.10 6.09 14.83
C MET A 207 -10.67 7.43 15.32
N GLU A 208 -9.85 8.25 15.97
CA GLU A 208 -10.25 9.59 16.42
C GLU A 208 -10.71 10.47 15.24
N VAL A 209 -9.98 10.47 14.12
CA VAL A 209 -10.28 11.31 12.96
C VAL A 209 -11.49 10.81 12.17
N PHE A 210 -11.65 9.49 12.06
CA PHE A 210 -12.70 8.85 11.27
C PHE A 210 -13.93 8.43 12.10
N ASP A 211 -14.08 8.97 13.32
CA ASP A 211 -15.23 8.69 14.21
C ASP A 211 -15.47 7.18 14.38
N ASP A 212 -14.39 6.44 14.65
CA ASP A 212 -14.42 4.98 14.79
C ASP A 212 -14.90 4.19 13.55
N GLN A 213 -15.10 4.83 12.40
CA GLN A 213 -15.53 4.14 11.18
C GLN A 213 -14.36 3.39 10.55
N VAL A 214 -13.84 2.38 11.23
CA VAL A 214 -12.66 1.61 10.83
C VAL A 214 -12.89 0.10 10.87
N ILE A 215 -12.24 -0.60 9.97
CA ILE A 215 -12.11 -2.07 10.00
C ILE A 215 -10.63 -2.41 9.91
N VAL A 216 -10.13 -3.22 10.85
CA VAL A 216 -8.74 -3.70 10.86
C VAL A 216 -8.73 -5.20 10.68
N ILE A 217 -7.98 -5.71 9.71
CA ILE A 217 -7.79 -7.14 9.46
C ILE A 217 -6.30 -7.51 9.54
N SER A 218 -5.99 -8.66 10.11
CA SER A 218 -4.62 -9.17 10.14
C SER A 218 -4.25 -9.90 8.84
N VAL A 219 -2.98 -9.84 8.48
CA VAL A 219 -2.35 -10.61 7.40
C VAL A 219 -1.22 -11.45 8.01
N PRO A 220 -1.55 -12.63 8.60
CA PRO A 220 -0.60 -13.39 9.41
C PRO A 220 0.67 -13.81 8.66
N ASP A 221 0.55 -14.11 7.38
CA ASP A 221 1.66 -14.59 6.56
C ASP A 221 2.75 -13.52 6.35
N ASP A 222 2.35 -12.24 6.32
CA ASP A 222 3.24 -11.11 6.10
C ASP A 222 3.53 -10.34 7.41
N GLY A 223 2.86 -10.70 8.51
CA GLY A 223 2.95 -9.99 9.80
C GLY A 223 2.26 -8.63 9.82
N ASN A 224 1.56 -8.25 8.76
CA ASN A 224 0.95 -6.95 8.58
C ASN A 224 -0.50 -6.93 9.08
N HIS A 225 -1.01 -5.70 9.27
CA HIS A 225 -2.43 -5.43 9.45
C HIS A 225 -2.88 -4.41 8.41
N ILE A 226 -4.07 -4.61 7.83
CA ILE A 226 -4.66 -3.63 6.92
C ILE A 226 -5.83 -2.97 7.62
N LEU A 227 -5.75 -1.63 7.70
CA LEU A 227 -6.80 -0.79 8.23
C LEU A 227 -7.54 -0.13 7.05
N TYR A 228 -8.87 -0.16 7.11
CA TYR A 228 -9.74 0.62 6.24
C TYR A 228 -10.48 1.62 7.10
N ALA A 229 -10.42 2.90 6.75
CA ALA A 229 -11.14 3.96 7.42
C ALA A 229 -12.08 4.65 6.42
N PHE A 230 -13.34 4.78 6.79
CA PHE A 230 -14.42 5.25 5.92
C PHE A 230 -14.82 6.66 6.28
N LYS A 231 -14.88 7.54 5.28
CA LYS A 231 -15.34 8.93 5.49
C LYS A 231 -16.85 9.03 5.73
N GLU A 232 -17.60 8.04 5.26
CA GLU A 232 -19.04 7.99 5.44
C GLU A 232 -19.38 7.91 6.93
N ARG A 233 -20.11 8.92 7.43
CA ARG A 233 -20.62 8.89 8.79
C ARG A 233 -21.68 7.81 8.91
N HIS A 234 -21.63 7.06 10.00
CA HIS A 234 -22.53 5.91 10.21
C HIS A 234 -22.38 4.81 9.15
N PHE A 235 -21.13 4.50 8.82
CA PHE A 235 -20.82 3.43 7.89
C PHE A 235 -21.33 2.08 8.40
N GLU A 236 -22.38 1.57 7.74
CA GLU A 236 -22.99 0.28 8.03
C GLU A 236 -22.86 -0.66 6.82
N PRO A 237 -21.87 -1.57 6.84
CA PRO A 237 -21.67 -2.49 5.73
C PRO A 237 -22.83 -3.46 5.56
N ARG A 238 -23.39 -3.52 4.37
CA ARG A 238 -24.42 -4.51 4.01
C ARG A 238 -23.76 -5.85 3.66
N TRP A 239 -23.35 -6.60 4.67
CA TRP A 239 -22.52 -7.83 4.51
C TRP A 239 -23.09 -8.83 3.53
N ARG A 240 -24.42 -9.05 3.53
CA ARG A 240 -25.07 -9.93 2.57
C ARG A 240 -24.89 -9.48 1.12
N TRP A 241 -24.99 -8.20 0.87
CA TRP A 241 -24.75 -7.62 -0.47
C TRP A 241 -23.25 -7.70 -0.82
N LEU A 242 -22.38 -7.36 0.12
CA LEU A 242 -20.93 -7.42 -0.06
C LEU A 242 -20.46 -8.84 -0.40
N ASN A 243 -21.02 -9.87 0.22
CA ASN A 243 -20.70 -11.28 -0.10
C ASN A 243 -21.08 -11.67 -1.53
N ASN A 244 -22.18 -11.15 -2.08
CA ASN A 244 -22.54 -11.38 -3.48
C ASN A 244 -21.61 -10.58 -4.41
N HIS A 245 -21.39 -9.32 -4.13
CA HIS A 245 -20.52 -8.45 -4.91
C HIS A 245 -19.05 -8.94 -4.90
N ALA A 246 -18.59 -9.53 -3.84
CA ALA A 246 -17.26 -10.13 -3.73
C ALA A 246 -17.00 -11.23 -4.76
N LYS A 247 -18.04 -12.01 -5.12
CA LYS A 247 -17.93 -13.05 -6.18
C LYS A 247 -17.70 -12.42 -7.54
N GLU A 248 -18.38 -11.32 -7.84
CA GLU A 248 -18.21 -10.57 -9.09
C GLU A 248 -16.81 -9.95 -9.17
N LEU A 249 -16.35 -9.35 -8.06
CA LEU A 249 -15.00 -8.79 -7.97
C LEU A 249 -13.92 -9.87 -8.13
N ARG A 250 -14.12 -11.05 -7.54
CA ARG A 250 -13.20 -12.20 -7.72
C ARG A 250 -13.11 -12.60 -9.19
N ALA A 251 -14.23 -12.75 -9.87
CA ALA A 251 -14.26 -13.10 -11.29
C ALA A 251 -13.56 -12.05 -12.17
N ARG A 252 -13.70 -10.77 -11.83
CA ARG A 252 -13.13 -9.65 -12.59
C ARG A 252 -11.65 -9.42 -12.31
N LEU A 253 -11.23 -9.53 -11.05
CA LEU A 253 -9.91 -9.06 -10.58
C LEU A 253 -8.97 -10.20 -10.19
N GLY A 254 -9.46 -11.44 -10.04
CA GLY A 254 -8.64 -12.60 -9.68
C GLY A 254 -8.25 -12.71 -8.21
N LEU A 255 -8.71 -11.79 -7.34
CA LEU A 255 -8.40 -11.80 -5.89
C LEU A 255 -9.54 -12.46 -5.09
N ASP A 256 -9.20 -13.05 -3.95
CA ASP A 256 -10.18 -13.74 -3.10
C ASP A 256 -11.01 -12.77 -2.22
N PHE A 257 -11.80 -11.91 -2.89
CA PHE A 257 -12.71 -10.97 -2.23
C PHE A 257 -13.71 -11.63 -1.28
N PRO A 258 -14.26 -12.83 -1.54
CA PRO A 258 -15.09 -13.54 -0.56
C PRO A 258 -14.40 -13.76 0.78
N ALA A 259 -13.12 -14.18 0.78
CA ALA A 259 -12.35 -14.31 2.01
C ALA A 259 -12.09 -12.96 2.68
N PHE A 260 -11.94 -11.87 1.91
CA PHE A 260 -11.79 -10.51 2.47
C PHE A 260 -13.06 -10.07 3.20
N VAL A 261 -14.24 -10.22 2.58
CA VAL A 261 -15.52 -9.89 3.22
C VAL A 261 -15.69 -10.66 4.52
N HIS A 262 -15.45 -11.97 4.53
CA HIS A 262 -15.57 -12.77 5.75
C HIS A 262 -14.65 -12.29 6.88
N LYS A 263 -13.40 -11.95 6.58
CA LYS A 263 -12.47 -11.39 7.58
C LYS A 263 -12.93 -10.02 8.09
N MET A 264 -13.38 -9.15 7.19
CA MET A 264 -13.86 -7.80 7.55
C MET A 264 -15.13 -7.85 8.39
N GLU A 265 -16.11 -8.69 8.02
CA GLU A 265 -17.34 -8.87 8.79
C GLU A 265 -17.04 -9.36 10.22
N ARG A 266 -16.13 -10.33 10.34
CA ARG A 266 -15.70 -10.83 11.65
C ARG A 266 -15.01 -9.76 12.49
N ALA A 267 -14.11 -9.00 11.88
CA ALA A 267 -13.39 -7.90 12.55
C ALA A 267 -14.35 -6.78 13.01
N SER A 268 -15.30 -6.41 12.16
CA SER A 268 -16.32 -5.40 12.49
C SER A 268 -17.18 -5.81 13.69
N LYS A 269 -17.60 -7.07 13.76
CA LYS A 269 -18.39 -7.60 14.90
C LYS A 269 -17.60 -7.60 16.21
N LEU A 270 -16.33 -7.96 16.16
CA LEU A 270 -15.44 -7.92 17.33
C LEU A 270 -15.24 -6.49 17.85
N ASN A 271 -14.99 -5.55 16.97
CA ASN A 271 -14.84 -4.15 17.32
C ASN A 271 -16.12 -3.58 17.95
N TYR A 272 -17.29 -3.94 17.41
CA TYR A 272 -18.58 -3.53 17.98
C TYR A 272 -18.78 -4.07 19.40
N ALA A 273 -18.54 -5.36 19.62
CA ALA A 273 -18.68 -5.98 20.94
C ALA A 273 -17.73 -5.37 21.99
N GLN A 274 -16.49 -5.03 21.59
CA GLN A 274 -15.54 -4.36 22.47
C GLN A 274 -15.97 -2.92 22.82
N ARG A 275 -16.55 -2.18 21.88
CA ARG A 275 -17.09 -0.82 22.12
C ARG A 275 -18.27 -0.84 23.07
N GLU A 276 -19.21 -1.76 22.88
CA GLU A 276 -20.35 -1.90 23.79
C GLU A 276 -19.91 -2.28 25.21
N ALA A 277 -18.93 -3.17 25.37
CA ALA A 277 -18.37 -3.51 26.67
C ALA A 277 -17.66 -2.33 27.36
N LEU A 278 -17.12 -1.37 26.61
CA LEU A 278 -16.51 -0.14 27.13
C LEU A 278 -17.56 0.94 27.49
N ARG A 279 -18.69 0.98 26.77
CA ARG A 279 -19.79 1.93 27.06
C ARG A 279 -20.66 1.51 28.25
N GLY A 280 -20.65 0.23 28.59
CA GLY A 280 -21.39 -0.34 29.72
C GLY A 280 -20.64 -0.31 31.06
N ARG A 281 -19.48 0.34 31.13
CA ARG A 281 -18.72 0.62 32.35
C ARG A 281 -18.73 2.12 32.65
#